data_e6c6965fbba8f3f5da73f56a61339033
#
_entry.id   e6c6965fbba8f3f5da73f56a61339033
#
_cell.length_a   1.000
_cell.length_b   1.000
_cell.length_c   1.000
_cell.angle_alpha   90.00
_cell.angle_beta   90.00
_cell.angle_gamma   90.00
#
_symmetry.space_group_name_H-M   'P 1'
#
loop_
_entity.id
_entity.type
_entity.pdbx_description
1 polymer ?
#
loop_
_entity_poly.entity_id
_entity_poly.type
_entity_poly.pdbx_seq_one_letter_code
_entity_poly.pdbx_strand_id
1 'polypeptide(L)'
;RVNVLVAPGYHMYMDIYGNRCRFHHGDAIMYNGGVGGPTIPINKAIAQWNKTNNADYDFFGHFHTAISGGRFFVNGSVVGYNTYALEKKLPYEPPSQWFVLLDKKRGVTSQRKIYLD
;
A
#
# COMPACT_ATOMS: atom_id res chain seq x y z
N ARG A 1 -25.51 9.54 -0.06
CA ARG A 1 -25.27 8.88 -1.34
C ARG A 1 -23.84 8.37 -1.41
N VAL A 2 -23.65 7.14 -1.81
CA VAL A 2 -22.34 6.51 -1.93
C VAL A 2 -22.07 6.21 -3.40
N ASN A 3 -20.90 6.62 -3.88
CA ASN A 3 -20.41 6.25 -5.19
C ASN A 3 -19.46 5.06 -5.03
N VAL A 4 -19.70 4.00 -5.79
CA VAL A 4 -18.87 2.81 -5.79
C VAL A 4 -18.06 2.78 -7.08
N LEU A 5 -16.73 2.71 -6.93
CA LEU A 5 -15.81 2.60 -8.04
C LEU A 5 -15.20 1.19 -8.04
N VAL A 6 -15.26 0.52 -9.19
CA VAL A 6 -14.69 -0.81 -9.35
C VAL A 6 -13.52 -0.72 -10.32
N ALA A 7 -12.38 -1.28 -9.94
CA ALA A 7 -11.20 -1.26 -10.79
C ALA A 7 -11.46 -2.06 -12.08
N PRO A 8 -11.12 -1.49 -13.25
CA PRO A 8 -11.30 -2.21 -14.52
C PRO A 8 -10.28 -3.33 -14.73
N GLY A 9 -9.22 -3.36 -13.92
CA GLY A 9 -8.16 -4.36 -13.99
C GLY A 9 -7.48 -4.50 -12.64
N TYR A 10 -6.20 -4.90 -12.67
CA TYR A 10 -5.43 -5.14 -11.45
C TYR A 10 -5.20 -3.86 -10.64
N HIS A 11 -4.94 -2.74 -11.32
CA HIS A 11 -4.72 -1.45 -10.70
C HIS A 11 -5.91 -0.54 -10.86
N MET A 12 -6.16 0.29 -9.85
CA MET A 12 -7.08 1.40 -9.92
C MET A 12 -6.28 2.70 -9.77
N TYR A 13 -6.54 3.66 -10.64
CA TYR A 13 -5.92 4.99 -10.59
C TYR A 13 -6.97 6.01 -10.18
N MET A 14 -6.56 6.93 -9.32
CA MET A 14 -7.42 8.02 -8.88
C MET A 14 -6.57 9.27 -8.69
N ASP A 15 -7.04 10.38 -9.24
CA ASP A 15 -6.41 11.68 -9.03
C ASP A 15 -7.00 12.32 -7.78
N ILE A 16 -6.15 12.61 -6.80
CA ILE A 16 -6.55 13.24 -5.54
C ILE A 16 -5.73 14.53 -5.40
N TYR A 17 -6.41 15.65 -5.56
CA TYR A 17 -5.76 16.97 -5.53
C TYR A 17 -4.54 17.07 -6.46
N GLY A 18 -4.68 16.53 -7.67
CA GLY A 18 -3.60 16.56 -8.66
C GLY A 18 -2.52 15.50 -8.45
N ASN A 19 -2.64 14.67 -7.42
CA ASN A 19 -1.73 13.55 -7.20
C ASN A 19 -2.36 12.29 -7.78
N ARG A 20 -1.63 11.61 -8.64
CA ARG A 20 -2.11 10.37 -9.23
C ARG A 20 -1.77 9.21 -8.31
N CYS A 21 -2.79 8.59 -7.76
CA CYS A 21 -2.66 7.49 -6.81
C CYS A 21 -3.04 6.17 -7.47
N ARG A 22 -2.20 5.16 -7.27
CA ARG A 22 -2.44 3.80 -7.74
C ARG A 22 -2.83 2.94 -6.56
N PHE A 23 -3.95 2.25 -6.69
CA PHE A 23 -4.47 1.35 -5.66
C PHE A 23 -4.48 -0.07 -6.20
N HIS A 24 -3.99 -1.02 -5.42
CA HIS A 24 -3.99 -2.43 -5.79
C HIS A 24 -3.85 -3.32 -4.56
N HIS A 25 -3.93 -4.64 -4.75
CA HIS A 25 -3.80 -5.56 -3.64
C HIS A 25 -2.35 -5.72 -3.18
N GLY A 26 -1.41 -5.82 -4.10
CA GLY A 26 0.01 -5.99 -3.77
C GLY A 26 0.56 -7.40 -4.00
N ASP A 27 -0.29 -8.35 -4.38
CA ASP A 27 0.09 -9.76 -4.56
C ASP A 27 0.96 -10.00 -5.80
N ALA A 28 0.99 -9.06 -6.73
CA ALA A 28 1.88 -9.14 -7.88
C ALA A 28 3.34 -8.83 -7.52
N ILE A 29 3.59 -8.29 -6.35
CA ILE A 29 4.96 -7.97 -5.91
C ILE A 29 5.55 -9.22 -5.28
N MET A 30 6.57 -9.79 -5.94
CA MET A 30 7.21 -11.01 -5.49
C MET A 30 8.24 -10.71 -4.40
N TYR A 31 8.04 -11.32 -3.22
CA TYR A 31 8.97 -11.21 -2.11
C TYR A 31 9.08 -12.56 -1.40
N ASN A 32 10.26 -13.17 -1.46
CA ASN A 32 10.53 -14.49 -0.89
C ASN A 32 11.49 -14.43 0.31
N GLY A 33 11.50 -13.32 1.02
CA GLY A 33 12.47 -13.06 2.07
C GLY A 33 13.80 -12.60 1.49
N GLY A 34 14.44 -11.71 2.14
CA GLY A 34 15.73 -11.18 1.71
C GLY A 34 16.13 -9.99 2.53
N VAL A 35 17.35 -9.54 2.33
CA VAL A 35 17.89 -8.38 3.02
C VAL A 35 17.09 -7.13 2.65
N GLY A 36 16.69 -6.35 3.66
CA GLY A 36 15.92 -5.12 3.46
C GLY A 36 14.41 -5.31 3.39
N GLY A 37 13.92 -6.54 3.57
CA GLY A 37 12.47 -6.81 3.53
C GLY A 37 11.88 -6.59 2.14
N PRO A 38 10.58 -6.30 2.03
CA PRO A 38 9.90 -6.15 0.74
C PRO A 38 10.13 -4.81 0.05
N THR A 39 10.83 -3.86 0.66
CA THR A 39 10.99 -2.50 0.12
C THR A 39 11.66 -2.50 -1.26
N ILE A 40 12.70 -3.31 -1.46
CA ILE A 40 13.39 -3.39 -2.75
C ILE A 40 12.47 -3.97 -3.84
N PRO A 41 11.81 -5.12 -3.64
CA PRO A 41 10.85 -5.63 -4.61
C PRO A 41 9.69 -4.65 -4.91
N ILE A 42 9.20 -3.94 -3.90
CA ILE A 42 8.16 -2.94 -4.06
C ILE A 42 8.63 -1.83 -5.00
N ASN A 43 9.79 -1.26 -4.73
CA ASN A 43 10.34 -0.18 -5.56
C ASN A 43 10.60 -0.63 -7.00
N LYS A 44 11.07 -1.85 -7.20
CA LYS A 44 11.26 -2.42 -8.54
C LYS A 44 9.94 -2.54 -9.30
N ALA A 45 8.90 -3.02 -8.63
CA ALA A 45 7.57 -3.16 -9.24
C ALA A 45 7.00 -1.80 -9.63
N ILE A 46 7.07 -0.83 -8.72
CA ILE A 46 6.58 0.54 -8.98
C ILE A 46 7.32 1.15 -10.16
N ALA A 47 8.64 1.04 -10.21
CA ALA A 47 9.43 1.56 -11.32
C ALA A 47 9.02 0.95 -12.65
N GLN A 48 8.72 -0.34 -12.66
CA GLN A 48 8.28 -1.03 -13.86
C GLN A 48 6.88 -0.56 -14.30
N TRP A 49 5.94 -0.44 -13.38
CA TRP A 49 4.59 0.03 -13.69
C TRP A 49 4.58 1.47 -14.16
N ASN A 50 5.44 2.32 -13.60
CA ASN A 50 5.53 3.73 -13.96
C ASN A 50 6.04 3.96 -15.39
N LYS A 51 6.63 2.96 -16.01
CA LYS A 51 7.05 3.04 -17.42
C LYS A 51 5.85 3.13 -18.37
N THR A 52 4.72 2.51 -18.01
CA THR A 52 3.53 2.50 -18.85
C THR A 52 2.45 3.46 -18.35
N ASN A 53 2.27 3.57 -17.04
CA ASN A 53 1.23 4.41 -16.45
C ASN A 53 1.73 4.93 -15.11
N ASN A 54 2.31 6.11 -15.13
CA ASN A 54 2.96 6.70 -13.97
C ASN A 54 1.97 7.06 -12.86
N ALA A 55 2.34 6.79 -11.63
CA ALA A 55 1.63 7.23 -10.44
C ALA A 55 2.60 7.94 -9.50
N ASP A 56 2.09 8.92 -8.76
CA ASP A 56 2.86 9.62 -7.75
C ASP A 56 2.96 8.82 -6.46
N TYR A 57 1.90 8.07 -6.14
CA TYR A 57 1.81 7.27 -4.93
C TYR A 57 1.14 5.93 -5.20
N ASP A 58 1.60 4.89 -4.48
CA ASP A 58 0.99 3.56 -4.51
C ASP A 58 0.45 3.22 -3.12
N PHE A 59 -0.76 2.67 -3.09
CA PHE A 59 -1.43 2.22 -1.86
C PHE A 59 -1.86 0.77 -2.04
N PHE A 60 -1.40 -0.10 -1.17
CA PHE A 60 -1.71 -1.54 -1.28
C PHE A 60 -1.57 -2.25 0.07
N GLY A 61 -1.85 -3.54 0.09
CA GLY A 61 -1.79 -4.37 1.27
C GLY A 61 -1.01 -5.66 1.03
N HIS A 62 -1.66 -6.79 1.21
CA HIS A 62 -1.14 -8.13 0.97
C HIS A 62 -0.10 -8.63 2.00
N PHE A 63 0.88 -7.81 2.34
CA PHE A 63 2.01 -8.23 3.20
C PHE A 63 1.65 -8.30 4.68
N HIS A 64 0.48 -7.80 5.08
CA HIS A 64 0.01 -7.75 6.47
C HIS A 64 0.97 -7.00 7.41
N THR A 65 1.78 -6.14 6.86
CA THR A 65 2.76 -5.34 7.60
C THR A 65 2.65 -3.90 7.14
N ALA A 66 2.50 -2.97 8.07
CA ALA A 66 2.39 -1.56 7.75
C ALA A 66 3.77 -0.97 7.42
N ILE A 67 3.94 -0.51 6.19
CA ILE A 67 5.20 0.08 5.73
C ILE A 67 4.91 1.41 5.04
N SER A 68 5.71 2.42 5.33
CA SER A 68 5.69 3.68 4.59
C SER A 68 7.04 3.89 3.92
N GLY A 69 7.03 4.01 2.61
CA GLY A 69 8.25 4.21 1.82
C GLY A 69 8.35 5.59 1.18
N GLY A 70 7.56 6.56 1.63
CA GLY A 70 7.52 7.91 1.10
C GLY A 70 6.59 8.04 -0.10
N ARG A 71 6.75 7.22 -1.12
CA ARG A 71 5.88 7.20 -2.30
C ARG A 71 4.97 5.98 -2.37
N PHE A 72 5.05 5.11 -1.38
CA PHE A 72 4.13 3.98 -1.27
C PHE A 72 3.76 3.75 0.17
N PHE A 73 2.56 3.21 0.37
CA PHE A 73 2.03 2.87 1.68
C PHE A 73 1.47 1.46 1.62
N VAL A 74 2.02 0.58 2.45
CA VAL A 74 1.53 -0.77 2.60
C VAL A 74 0.71 -0.82 3.89
N ASN A 75 -0.57 -1.14 3.78
CA ASN A 75 -1.42 -1.27 4.95
C ASN A 75 -1.13 -2.56 5.72
N GLY A 76 -1.28 -2.47 7.03
CA GLY A 76 -1.34 -3.65 7.88
C GLY A 76 -2.66 -4.38 7.73
N SER A 77 -2.82 -5.46 8.45
CA SER A 77 -4.07 -6.21 8.48
C SER A 77 -5.11 -5.46 9.33
N VAL A 78 -6.33 -5.39 8.84
CA VAL A 78 -7.46 -4.83 9.60
C VAL A 78 -7.79 -5.69 10.80
N VAL A 79 -7.65 -7.01 10.67
CA VAL A 79 -7.95 -7.97 11.74
C VAL A 79 -6.74 -8.25 12.64
N GLY A 80 -5.57 -7.74 12.30
CA GLY A 80 -4.35 -7.97 13.04
C GLY A 80 -3.79 -9.37 12.83
N TYR A 81 -3.23 -9.93 13.92
CA TYR A 81 -2.61 -11.25 13.89
C TYR A 81 -3.67 -12.33 14.10
N ASN A 82 -3.85 -13.20 13.12
CA ASN A 82 -4.86 -14.25 13.13
C ASN A 82 -4.26 -15.62 12.77
N THR A 83 -5.12 -16.63 12.64
CA THR A 83 -4.70 -18.00 12.29
C THR A 83 -3.92 -18.05 10.97
N TYR A 84 -4.38 -17.28 9.97
CA TYR A 84 -3.69 -17.19 8.69
C TYR A 84 -2.26 -16.66 8.86
N ALA A 85 -2.09 -15.60 9.63
CA ALA A 85 -0.79 -15.02 9.89
C ALA A 85 0.13 -16.00 10.62
N LEU A 86 -0.42 -16.76 11.56
CA LEU A 86 0.32 -17.80 12.28
C LEU A 86 0.79 -18.90 11.33
N GLU A 87 -0.09 -19.41 10.48
CA GLU A 87 0.26 -20.45 9.51
C GLU A 87 1.34 -20.01 8.52
N LYS A 88 1.25 -18.77 8.06
CA LYS A 88 2.20 -18.19 7.12
C LYS A 88 3.48 -17.69 7.79
N LYS A 89 3.58 -17.80 9.10
CA LYS A 89 4.75 -17.35 9.88
C LYS A 89 5.05 -15.86 9.66
N LEU A 90 4.00 -15.06 9.57
CA LEU A 90 4.12 -13.62 9.46
C LEU A 90 4.53 -13.03 10.81
N PRO A 91 5.25 -11.90 10.83
CA PRO A 91 5.57 -11.24 12.09
C PRO A 91 4.30 -10.76 12.79
N TYR A 92 4.33 -10.73 14.12
CA TYR A 92 3.22 -10.19 14.89
C TYR A 92 3.09 -8.70 14.60
N GLU A 93 1.87 -8.28 14.31
CA GLU A 93 1.57 -6.87 14.10
C GLU A 93 0.15 -6.58 14.59
N PRO A 94 -0.06 -5.51 15.38
CA PRO A 94 -1.42 -5.12 15.75
C PRO A 94 -2.18 -4.62 14.51
N PRO A 95 -3.53 -4.70 14.52
CA PRO A 95 -4.31 -4.22 13.39
C PRO A 95 -4.10 -2.73 13.20
N SER A 96 -3.82 -2.34 11.97
CA SER A 96 -3.53 -0.94 11.66
C SER A 96 -3.80 -0.59 10.20
N GLN A 97 -4.04 0.69 9.97
CA GLN A 97 -4.21 1.24 8.63
C GLN A 97 -3.49 2.58 8.56
N TRP A 98 -3.09 2.98 7.36
CA TRP A 98 -2.49 4.29 7.15
C TRP A 98 -3.58 5.34 6.93
N PHE A 99 -3.40 6.48 7.58
CA PHE A 99 -4.12 7.71 7.30
C PHE A 99 -3.14 8.69 6.66
N VAL A 100 -3.52 9.23 5.50
CA VAL A 100 -2.62 10.07 4.70
C VAL A 100 -3.37 11.33 4.29
N LEU A 101 -2.73 12.49 4.44
CA LEU A 101 -3.22 13.76 3.94
C LEU A 101 -2.47 14.13 2.66
N LEU A 102 -3.23 14.44 1.63
CA LEU A 102 -2.70 14.87 0.34
C LEU A 102 -2.98 16.36 0.12
N ASP A 103 -1.96 17.07 -0.30
CA ASP A 103 -2.01 18.49 -0.62
C ASP A 103 -1.79 18.70 -2.11
N LYS A 104 -2.48 19.67 -2.69
CA LYS A 104 -2.38 19.98 -4.10
C LYS A 104 -0.98 20.40 -4.54
N LYS A 105 -0.27 21.11 -3.67
CA LYS A 105 1.04 21.65 -3.97
C LYS A 105 2.18 20.70 -3.59
N ARG A 106 2.04 20.01 -2.46
CA ARG A 106 3.14 19.29 -1.82
C ARG A 106 3.01 17.77 -1.82
N GLY A 107 1.86 17.23 -2.25
CA GLY A 107 1.60 15.79 -2.20
C GLY A 107 1.29 15.34 -0.78
N VAL A 108 1.87 14.24 -0.34
CA VAL A 108 1.66 13.73 1.02
C VAL A 108 2.32 14.67 2.03
N THR A 109 1.52 15.31 2.87
CA THR A 109 2.00 16.24 3.89
C THR A 109 1.93 15.66 5.28
N SER A 110 1.13 14.61 5.48
CA SER A 110 1.02 13.93 6.77
C SER A 110 0.70 12.47 6.53
N GLN A 111 1.35 11.61 7.31
CA GLN A 111 1.08 10.19 7.29
C GLN A 111 1.04 9.70 8.72
N ARG A 112 0.06 8.87 9.05
CA ARG A 112 -0.15 8.41 10.40
C ARG A 112 -0.65 6.97 10.39
N LYS A 113 -0.01 6.13 11.18
CA LYS A 113 -0.49 4.77 11.39
C LYS A 113 -1.60 4.83 12.44
N ILE A 114 -2.79 4.37 12.07
CA ILE A 114 -3.94 4.30 12.96
C ILE A 114 -4.06 2.87 13.43
N TYR A 115 -3.97 2.65 14.74
CA TYR A 115 -4.18 1.34 15.34
C TYR A 115 -5.67 1.12 15.55
N LEU A 116 -6.12 -0.10 15.28
CA LEU A 116 -7.55 -0.46 15.30
C LEU A 116 -7.94 -1.29 16.52
N ASP A 117 -6.99 -1.62 17.38
CA ASP A 117 -7.24 -2.35 18.64
C ASP A 117 -7.50 -1.44 19.83
#